data_02165ac0d9db617c917468664c4830ca
#
_entry.id   02165ac0d9db617c917468664c4830ca
#
_cell.length_a   1.000
_cell.length_b   1.000
_cell.length_c   1.000
_cell.angle_alpha   90.00
_cell.angle_beta   90.00
_cell.angle_gamma   90.00
#
_symmetry.space_group_name_H-M   'P 1'
#
loop_
_entity.id
_entity.type
_entity.pdbx_description
1 polymer ?
#
loop_
_entity_poly.entity_id
_entity_poly.type
_entity_poly.pdbx_seq_one_letter_code
_entity_poly.pdbx_strand_id
1 'polypeptide(L)'
;MLLRYLKSYIYNSVAELRDTSFFDEEDIRNSEYNIKRNWYYNNENMPDLYGKKATITDETWFTTFRLYPALTKFFYGRSENLSLTGSYRDRMKFRLSETYLLLCEARLGLNDISGAREAINVVRRRAHAPEITDSEMTMDFLLDERIRELVGEESRRFTLCRTGKLLERTRKYNTESGPVMRDYHTLWPIPQSIIDSNTGAEFPQNEGY
;
A
#
# COMPACT_ATOMS: atom_id res chain seq x y z
N MET A 1 7.62 -17.86 9.84
CA MET A 1 7.80 -17.42 8.45
C MET A 1 6.59 -16.65 7.92
N LEU A 2 5.37 -17.15 8.04
CA LEU A 2 4.12 -16.50 7.56
C LEU A 2 3.87 -15.09 8.14
N LEU A 3 4.15 -14.88 9.42
CA LEU A 3 3.97 -13.58 10.12
C LEU A 3 4.94 -12.49 9.63
N ARG A 4 6.16 -12.86 9.23
CA ARG A 4 7.11 -11.93 8.59
C ARG A 4 6.62 -11.52 7.19
N TYR A 5 6.02 -12.45 6.44
CA TYR A 5 5.44 -12.20 5.12
C TYR A 5 4.24 -11.26 5.17
N LEU A 6 3.31 -11.46 6.13
CA LEU A 6 2.16 -10.57 6.34
C LEU A 6 2.59 -9.15 6.76
N LYS A 7 3.63 -9.04 7.58
CA LYS A 7 4.23 -7.75 7.92
C LYS A 7 4.79 -7.04 6.69
N SER A 8 5.52 -7.76 5.82
CA SER A 8 6.08 -7.18 4.59
C SER A 8 5.01 -6.65 3.63
N TYR A 9 3.84 -7.26 3.62
CA TYR A 9 2.72 -6.90 2.75
C TYR A 9 2.10 -5.54 3.09
N ILE A 10 1.89 -5.28 4.37
CA ILE A 10 1.39 -3.98 4.86
C ILE A 10 2.50 -2.92 4.78
N TYR A 11 3.75 -3.30 5.05
CA TYR A 11 4.90 -2.41 5.05
C TYR A 11 5.27 -1.88 3.66
N ASN A 12 5.11 -2.65 2.59
CA ASN A 12 5.42 -2.17 1.23
C ASN A 12 4.56 -0.97 0.82
N SER A 13 3.28 -0.98 1.20
CA SER A 13 2.37 0.13 0.89
C SER A 13 2.56 1.34 1.79
N VAL A 14 2.96 1.12 3.05
CA VAL A 14 3.08 2.17 4.07
C VAL A 14 4.49 2.80 4.08
N ALA A 15 5.53 2.06 3.71
CA ALA A 15 6.89 2.58 3.64
C ALA A 15 7.03 3.69 2.59
N GLU A 16 6.38 3.53 1.44
CA GLU A 16 6.36 4.54 0.38
C GLU A 16 5.59 5.81 0.80
N LEU A 17 4.60 5.70 1.69
CA LEU A 17 3.80 6.83 2.20
C LEU A 17 4.43 7.60 3.39
N ARG A 18 5.59 7.18 3.86
CA ARG A 18 6.30 7.89 4.95
C ARG A 18 6.78 9.25 4.51
N ASP A 19 7.25 9.31 3.28
CA ASP A 19 7.74 10.52 2.69
C ASP A 19 6.54 11.38 2.26
N THR A 20 6.39 12.54 2.88
CA THR A 20 5.35 13.51 2.49
C THR A 20 5.60 14.05 1.09
N SER A 21 6.84 14.02 0.60
CA SER A 21 7.22 14.41 -0.77
C SER A 21 6.69 13.43 -1.83
N PHE A 22 6.16 12.27 -1.42
CA PHE A 22 5.49 11.34 -2.30
C PHE A 22 4.16 11.88 -2.86
N PHE A 23 3.59 12.87 -2.20
CA PHE A 23 2.38 13.56 -2.63
C PHE A 23 2.70 14.99 -3.04
N ASP A 24 2.00 15.48 -4.04
CA ASP A 24 1.98 16.90 -4.34
C ASP A 24 1.36 17.69 -3.18
N GLU A 25 1.75 18.95 -2.99
CA GLU A 25 1.32 19.78 -1.85
C GLU A 25 -0.20 19.93 -1.79
N GLU A 26 -0.84 20.04 -2.96
CA GLU A 26 -2.28 20.25 -3.10
C GLU A 26 -3.09 18.93 -3.02
N ASP A 27 -2.42 17.78 -3.01
CA ASP A 27 -3.08 16.47 -3.02
C ASP A 27 -3.83 16.22 -1.71
N ILE A 28 -5.15 16.21 -1.77
CA ILE A 28 -6.02 16.00 -0.59
C ILE A 28 -5.83 14.64 0.07
N ARG A 29 -5.25 13.66 -0.63
CA ARG A 29 -4.93 12.34 -0.07
C ARG A 29 -3.79 12.39 0.93
N ASN A 30 -3.00 13.46 0.95
CA ASN A 30 -1.95 13.73 1.93
C ASN A 30 -2.47 14.31 3.26
N SER A 31 -3.75 14.46 3.41
CA SER A 31 -4.37 15.06 4.60
C SER A 31 -4.41 14.09 5.80
N GLU A 32 -4.50 14.63 7.01
CA GLU A 32 -4.73 13.87 8.25
C GLU A 32 -6.05 13.07 8.23
N TYR A 33 -6.99 13.40 7.36
CA TYR A 33 -8.23 12.64 7.13
C TYR A 33 -7.99 11.32 6.39
N ASN A 34 -6.86 11.17 5.70
CA ASN A 34 -6.48 9.97 5.00
C ASN A 34 -5.30 9.25 5.66
N ILE A 35 -4.30 10.02 6.12
CA ILE A 35 -3.07 9.49 6.73
C ILE A 35 -2.80 10.26 8.02
N LYS A 36 -3.08 9.64 9.15
CA LYS A 36 -2.79 10.22 10.46
C LYS A 36 -1.29 10.09 10.75
N ARG A 37 -0.61 11.21 10.85
CA ARG A 37 0.82 11.29 11.18
C ARG A 37 1.07 11.91 12.55
N ASN A 38 0.09 12.65 13.10
CA ASN A 38 0.22 13.31 14.38
C ASN A 38 -0.52 12.53 15.48
N TRP A 39 0.18 12.27 16.55
CA TRP A 39 -0.31 11.54 17.70
C TRP A 39 -0.22 12.43 18.93
N TYR A 40 -1.20 12.33 19.83
CA TYR A 40 -1.28 13.12 21.05
C TYR A 40 -1.53 12.17 22.21
N TYR A 41 -0.94 12.50 23.37
CA TYR A 41 -1.20 11.77 24.60
C TYR A 41 -2.66 11.98 25.02
N ASN A 42 -3.39 10.92 25.22
CA ASN A 42 -4.82 10.93 25.59
C ASN A 42 -5.12 10.25 26.93
N ASN A 43 -4.09 10.01 27.74
CA ASN A 43 -4.25 9.44 29.07
C ASN A 43 -4.38 10.54 30.13
N GLU A 44 -5.58 10.72 30.67
CA GLU A 44 -5.88 11.74 31.67
C GLU A 44 -5.13 11.53 33.01
N ASN A 45 -4.69 10.27 33.28
CA ASN A 45 -3.86 9.97 34.45
C ASN A 45 -2.40 10.45 34.31
N MET A 46 -2.04 11.06 33.19
CA MET A 46 -0.73 11.64 32.92
C MET A 46 -0.89 13.13 32.58
N PRO A 47 -1.26 13.97 33.56
CA PRO A 47 -1.65 15.37 33.31
C PRO A 47 -0.55 16.19 32.63
N ASP A 48 0.72 15.89 32.93
CA ASP A 48 1.86 16.59 32.35
C ASP A 48 2.02 16.32 30.84
N LEU A 49 1.49 15.24 30.34
CA LEU A 49 1.58 14.85 28.93
C LEU A 49 0.24 14.96 28.19
N TYR A 50 -0.87 14.95 28.90
CA TYR A 50 -2.20 14.97 28.32
C TYR A 50 -2.38 16.11 27.31
N GLY A 51 -2.83 15.78 26.12
CA GLY A 51 -3.02 16.73 25.03
C GLY A 51 -1.73 17.19 24.32
N LYS A 52 -0.54 16.85 24.82
CA LYS A 52 0.71 17.19 24.14
C LYS A 52 0.95 16.23 22.97
N LYS A 53 1.57 16.76 21.90
CA LYS A 53 1.96 15.96 20.74
C LYS A 53 3.06 14.98 21.13
N ALA A 54 2.90 13.72 20.73
CA ALA A 54 3.93 12.70 20.91
C ALA A 54 5.09 12.98 19.94
N THR A 55 6.32 12.96 20.46
CA THR A 55 7.52 13.06 19.62
C THR A 55 7.75 11.70 18.94
N ILE A 56 7.72 11.72 17.62
CA ILE A 56 8.01 10.54 16.78
C ILE A 56 9.38 10.77 16.17
N THR A 57 10.32 9.86 16.45
CA THR A 57 11.64 9.82 15.82
C THR A 57 11.67 8.69 14.81
N ASP A 58 12.62 8.70 13.87
CA ASP A 58 12.80 7.59 12.92
C ASP A 58 12.96 6.24 13.63
N GLU A 59 13.64 6.23 14.77
CA GLU A 59 13.79 5.04 15.60
C GLU A 59 12.46 4.55 16.16
N THR A 60 11.59 5.45 16.62
CA THR A 60 10.25 5.10 17.13
C THR A 60 9.34 4.53 16.04
N TRP A 61 9.51 4.94 14.79
CA TRP A 61 8.75 4.40 13.67
C TRP A 61 9.02 2.91 13.42
N PHE A 62 10.24 2.48 13.65
CA PHE A 62 10.67 1.09 13.45
C PHE A 62 10.42 0.21 14.67
N THR A 63 10.46 0.80 15.87
CA THR A 63 10.42 0.04 17.13
C THR A 63 9.03 -0.04 17.75
N THR A 64 8.15 0.95 17.48
CA THR A 64 6.79 0.97 18.03
C THR A 64 5.72 0.94 16.94
N PHE A 65 5.00 -0.18 16.84
CA PHE A 65 3.82 -0.31 15.96
C PHE A 65 2.67 0.65 16.30
N ARG A 66 2.81 1.49 17.32
CA ARG A 66 1.75 2.36 17.84
C ARG A 66 1.84 3.79 17.36
N LEU A 67 3.00 4.21 16.85
CA LEU A 67 3.29 5.60 16.48
C LEU A 67 3.74 5.75 15.03
N TYR A 68 3.19 4.98 14.11
CA TYR A 68 3.45 5.08 12.66
C TYR A 68 2.30 5.79 11.93
N PRO A 69 2.49 6.29 10.71
CA PRO A 69 1.39 6.82 9.92
C PRO A 69 0.29 5.79 9.76
N ALA A 70 -0.89 6.11 10.25
CA ALA A 70 -2.03 5.22 10.20
C ALA A 70 -3.01 5.69 9.14
N LEU A 71 -3.45 4.76 8.29
CA LEU A 71 -4.53 5.04 7.36
C LEU A 71 -5.83 5.25 8.13
N THR A 72 -6.40 6.44 7.99
CA THR A 72 -7.71 6.79 8.54
C THR A 72 -8.84 6.57 7.54
N LYS A 73 -8.50 6.23 6.31
CA LYS A 73 -9.43 5.94 5.20
C LYS A 73 -10.52 4.95 5.57
N PHE A 74 -10.23 4.01 6.46
CA PHE A 74 -11.15 2.99 6.97
C PHE A 74 -11.58 3.24 8.41
N PHE A 75 -11.26 4.41 8.97
CA PHE A 75 -11.66 4.77 10.31
C PHE A 75 -13.12 5.23 10.31
N TYR A 76 -13.93 4.67 11.17
CA TYR A 76 -15.38 4.84 11.19
C TYR A 76 -15.91 5.57 12.42
N GLY A 77 -15.13 6.46 12.94
CA GLY A 77 -15.51 7.19 14.15
C GLY A 77 -15.47 6.32 15.41
N ARG A 78 -15.76 6.91 16.55
CA ARG A 78 -15.87 6.17 17.81
C ARG A 78 -17.07 5.23 17.74
N SER A 79 -16.86 3.94 17.84
CA SER A 79 -17.89 3.10 18.39
C SER A 79 -17.99 3.40 19.88
N GLU A 80 -19.18 3.42 20.42
CA GLU A 80 -19.40 3.56 21.88
C GLU A 80 -18.68 2.43 22.65
N ASN A 81 -18.33 1.37 21.97
CA ASN A 81 -17.59 0.24 22.50
C ASN A 81 -16.19 0.16 21.88
N LEU A 82 -15.20 0.70 22.59
CA LEU A 82 -13.78 0.69 22.20
C LEU A 82 -13.14 -0.71 22.18
N SER A 83 -13.82 -1.72 22.72
CA SER A 83 -13.35 -3.12 22.69
C SER A 83 -13.77 -3.89 21.44
N LEU A 84 -14.59 -3.31 20.56
CA LEU A 84 -14.93 -3.93 19.30
C LEU A 84 -13.73 -3.92 18.35
N THR A 85 -13.26 -5.09 18.00
CA THR A 85 -12.17 -5.29 17.04
C THR A 85 -12.65 -5.33 15.58
N GLY A 86 -13.95 -5.25 15.34
CA GLY A 86 -14.61 -5.30 14.05
C GLY A 86 -15.50 -4.11 13.78
N SER A 87 -15.83 -3.89 12.53
CA SER A 87 -16.77 -2.88 12.06
C SER A 87 -17.84 -3.53 11.21
N TYR A 88 -19.10 -3.06 11.34
CA TYR A 88 -20.21 -3.47 10.50
C TYR A 88 -20.27 -2.70 9.17
N ARG A 89 -19.31 -1.83 8.90
CA ARG A 89 -19.29 -1.05 7.68
C ARG A 89 -18.78 -1.87 6.51
N ASP A 90 -19.43 -1.70 5.36
CA ASP A 90 -19.04 -2.33 4.12
C ASP A 90 -17.63 -1.86 3.69
N ARG A 91 -16.85 -2.81 3.21
CA ARG A 91 -15.57 -2.54 2.59
C ARG A 91 -15.73 -2.50 1.08
N MET A 92 -15.34 -1.39 0.49
CA MET A 92 -15.31 -1.26 -0.95
C MET A 92 -14.27 -2.24 -1.53
N LYS A 93 -14.71 -3.10 -2.45
CA LYS A 93 -13.83 -4.08 -3.11
C LYS A 93 -13.27 -3.53 -4.41
N PHE A 94 -14.09 -2.84 -5.17
CA PHE A 94 -13.73 -2.19 -6.43
C PHE A 94 -14.36 -0.81 -6.47
N ARG A 95 -13.64 0.14 -7.05
CA ARG A 95 -14.16 1.49 -7.25
C ARG A 95 -13.63 2.10 -8.55
N LEU A 96 -14.32 3.10 -9.03
CA LEU A 96 -14.07 3.69 -10.34
C LEU A 96 -12.63 4.17 -10.55
N SER A 97 -11.95 4.65 -9.51
CA SER A 97 -10.54 5.04 -9.62
C SER A 97 -9.63 3.86 -9.96
N GLU A 98 -9.88 2.67 -9.42
CA GLU A 98 -9.14 1.47 -9.83
C GLU A 98 -9.38 1.14 -11.31
N THR A 99 -10.62 1.29 -11.78
CA THR A 99 -10.95 1.08 -13.20
C THR A 99 -10.18 2.04 -14.10
N TYR A 100 -10.07 3.33 -13.74
CA TYR A 100 -9.25 4.29 -14.49
C TYR A 100 -7.76 3.95 -14.46
N LEU A 101 -7.24 3.47 -13.34
CA LEU A 101 -5.82 3.07 -13.24
C LEU A 101 -5.54 1.78 -14.03
N LEU A 102 -6.51 0.85 -14.10
CA LEU A 102 -6.42 -0.33 -15.00
C LEU A 102 -6.51 0.08 -16.48
N LEU A 103 -7.38 1.02 -16.81
CA LEU A 103 -7.45 1.59 -18.17
C LEU A 103 -6.14 2.26 -18.56
N CYS A 104 -5.54 3.04 -17.66
CA CYS A 104 -4.23 3.63 -17.86
C CYS A 104 -3.17 2.57 -18.15
N GLU A 105 -3.12 1.50 -17.36
CA GLU A 105 -2.18 0.41 -17.55
C GLU A 105 -2.37 -0.30 -18.91
N ALA A 106 -3.61 -0.58 -19.29
CA ALA A 106 -3.92 -1.20 -20.57
C ALA A 106 -3.48 -0.32 -21.75
N ARG A 107 -3.70 0.99 -21.66
CA ARG A 107 -3.27 1.95 -22.70
C ARG A 107 -1.75 2.09 -22.79
N LEU A 108 -1.05 2.07 -21.63
CA LEU A 108 0.42 1.98 -21.62
C LEU A 108 0.92 0.72 -22.32
N GLY A 109 0.29 -0.42 -22.06
CA GLY A 109 0.61 -1.68 -22.75
C GLY A 109 0.38 -1.65 -24.25
N LEU A 110 -0.54 -0.82 -24.74
CA LEU A 110 -0.80 -0.57 -26.15
C LEU A 110 0.04 0.59 -26.74
N ASN A 111 0.95 1.16 -25.96
CA ASN A 111 1.73 2.37 -26.30
C ASN A 111 0.87 3.60 -26.63
N ASP A 112 -0.35 3.66 -26.11
CA ASP A 112 -1.23 4.83 -26.14
C ASP A 112 -0.94 5.75 -24.93
N ILE A 113 0.16 6.48 -25.01
CA ILE A 113 0.65 7.33 -23.92
C ILE A 113 -0.36 8.44 -23.57
N SER A 114 -0.89 9.11 -24.59
CA SER A 114 -1.86 10.19 -24.39
C SER A 114 -3.14 9.70 -23.72
N GLY A 115 -3.66 8.54 -24.16
CA GLY A 115 -4.83 7.95 -23.53
C GLY A 115 -4.56 7.46 -22.12
N ALA A 116 -3.37 6.92 -21.83
CA ALA A 116 -2.96 6.53 -20.48
C ALA A 116 -2.90 7.76 -19.55
N ARG A 117 -2.28 8.86 -20.01
CA ARG A 117 -2.26 10.14 -19.28
C ARG A 117 -3.68 10.66 -18.99
N GLU A 118 -4.57 10.65 -19.97
CA GLU A 118 -5.96 11.07 -19.74
C GLU A 118 -6.62 10.23 -18.63
N ALA A 119 -6.46 8.93 -18.66
CA ALA A 119 -7.06 8.04 -17.65
C ALA A 119 -6.54 8.32 -16.24
N ILE A 120 -5.23 8.50 -16.06
CA ILE A 120 -4.64 8.77 -14.74
C ILE A 120 -4.98 10.18 -14.25
N ASN A 121 -5.06 11.18 -15.15
CA ASN A 121 -5.40 12.54 -14.80
C ASN A 121 -6.85 12.68 -14.29
N VAL A 122 -7.77 11.79 -14.67
CA VAL A 122 -9.11 11.74 -14.04
C VAL A 122 -9.00 11.48 -12.53
N VAL A 123 -8.13 10.56 -12.13
CA VAL A 123 -7.91 10.24 -10.71
C VAL A 123 -7.22 11.42 -10.00
N ARG A 124 -6.21 12.02 -10.63
CA ARG A 124 -5.45 13.14 -10.07
C ARG A 124 -6.31 14.40 -9.91
N ARG A 125 -7.12 14.76 -10.89
CA ARG A 125 -8.07 15.88 -10.78
C ARG A 125 -9.02 15.73 -9.59
N ARG A 126 -9.56 14.52 -9.38
CA ARG A 126 -10.42 14.26 -8.21
C ARG A 126 -9.68 14.46 -6.90
N ALA A 127 -8.39 14.15 -6.86
CA ALA A 127 -7.54 14.29 -5.69
C ALA A 127 -6.95 15.69 -5.53
N HIS A 128 -7.26 16.62 -6.40
CA HIS A 128 -6.67 17.97 -6.49
C HIS A 128 -5.14 17.94 -6.71
N ALA A 129 -4.60 16.82 -7.17
CA ALA A 129 -3.20 16.72 -7.55
C ALA A 129 -2.99 17.30 -8.96
N PRO A 130 -1.84 17.93 -9.24
CA PRO A 130 -1.51 18.44 -10.56
C PRO A 130 -1.61 17.36 -11.65
N GLU A 131 -2.11 17.73 -12.82
CA GLU A 131 -2.15 16.83 -13.97
C GLU A 131 -0.74 16.60 -14.51
N ILE A 132 -0.48 15.40 -15.00
CA ILE A 132 0.79 15.04 -15.62
C ILE A 132 0.74 15.20 -17.13
N THR A 133 1.92 15.31 -17.72
CA THR A 133 2.16 15.35 -19.16
C THR A 133 2.43 13.96 -19.75
N ASP A 134 2.46 13.86 -21.09
CA ASP A 134 2.81 12.62 -21.78
C ASP A 134 4.23 12.14 -21.42
N SER A 135 5.18 13.06 -21.22
CA SER A 135 6.56 12.73 -20.87
C SER A 135 6.73 12.15 -19.48
N GLU A 136 5.81 12.42 -18.57
CA GLU A 136 5.79 11.89 -17.19
C GLU A 136 5.05 10.55 -17.10
N MET A 137 4.26 10.21 -18.13
CA MET A 137 3.43 9.00 -18.11
C MET A 137 4.29 7.75 -18.31
N THR A 138 4.62 7.10 -17.22
CA THR A 138 5.40 5.86 -17.19
C THR A 138 4.71 4.80 -16.34
N MET A 139 5.14 3.54 -16.48
CA MET A 139 4.67 2.45 -15.60
C MET A 139 5.01 2.72 -14.13
N ASP A 140 6.18 3.28 -13.84
CA ASP A 140 6.57 3.59 -12.47
C ASP A 140 5.70 4.70 -11.89
N PHE A 141 5.37 5.74 -12.67
CA PHE A 141 4.44 6.77 -12.24
C PHE A 141 3.03 6.21 -11.96
N LEU A 142 2.53 5.34 -12.84
CA LEU A 142 1.25 4.63 -12.61
C LEU A 142 1.27 3.84 -11.31
N LEU A 143 2.34 3.10 -11.04
CA LEU A 143 2.47 2.31 -9.83
C LEU A 143 2.52 3.19 -8.56
N ASP A 144 3.12 4.36 -8.64
CA ASP A 144 3.12 5.35 -7.56
C ASP A 144 1.72 5.94 -7.35
N GLU A 145 1.02 6.28 -8.43
CA GLU A 145 -0.35 6.78 -8.34
C GLU A 145 -1.31 5.74 -7.77
N ARG A 146 -1.12 4.45 -8.10
CA ARG A 146 -1.89 3.35 -7.50
C ARG A 146 -1.71 3.29 -5.99
N ILE A 147 -0.51 3.55 -5.46
CA ILE A 147 -0.30 3.61 -4.01
C ILE A 147 -1.02 4.80 -3.40
N ARG A 148 -0.85 6.01 -3.97
CA ARG A 148 -1.54 7.20 -3.45
C ARG A 148 -3.04 7.01 -3.36
N GLU A 149 -3.61 6.36 -4.37
CA GLU A 149 -5.06 6.20 -4.51
C GLU A 149 -5.60 4.97 -3.77
N LEU A 150 -4.94 3.82 -3.89
CA LEU A 150 -5.47 2.51 -3.50
C LEU A 150 -4.78 1.90 -2.28
N VAL A 151 -4.00 2.69 -1.52
CA VAL A 151 -3.38 2.18 -0.29
C VAL A 151 -4.43 1.57 0.63
N GLY A 152 -4.17 0.34 1.09
CA GLY A 152 -5.10 -0.43 1.93
C GLY A 152 -6.28 -1.07 1.19
N GLU A 153 -6.46 -0.80 -0.09
CA GLU A 153 -7.53 -1.35 -0.92
C GLU A 153 -7.00 -2.42 -1.90
N GLU A 154 -5.95 -2.07 -2.66
CA GLU A 154 -5.42 -2.99 -3.66
C GLU A 154 -4.55 -4.09 -3.06
N SER A 155 -4.51 -5.22 -3.74
CA SER A 155 -3.55 -6.28 -3.48
C SER A 155 -2.22 -5.95 -4.17
N ARG A 156 -1.40 -5.09 -3.53
CA ARG A 156 -0.18 -4.51 -4.10
C ARG A 156 0.78 -5.56 -4.68
N ARG A 157 0.94 -6.70 -4.00
CA ARG A 157 1.80 -7.77 -4.47
C ARG A 157 1.36 -8.30 -5.85
N PHE A 158 0.05 -8.51 -6.05
CA PHE A 158 -0.45 -8.98 -7.34
C PHE A 158 -0.20 -7.96 -8.46
N THR A 159 -0.41 -6.68 -8.18
CA THR A 159 -0.10 -5.61 -9.12
C THR A 159 1.39 -5.60 -9.48
N LEU A 160 2.27 -5.67 -8.50
CA LEU A 160 3.72 -5.68 -8.74
C LEU A 160 4.21 -6.95 -9.43
N CYS A 161 3.66 -8.12 -9.12
CA CYS A 161 3.96 -9.37 -9.83
C CYS A 161 3.53 -9.28 -11.30
N ARG A 162 2.29 -8.86 -11.55
CA ARG A 162 1.72 -8.77 -12.89
C ARG A 162 2.46 -7.79 -13.79
N THR A 163 2.95 -6.69 -13.23
CA THR A 163 3.73 -5.68 -13.95
C THR A 163 5.24 -5.96 -13.99
N GLY A 164 5.69 -7.10 -13.42
CA GLY A 164 7.11 -7.46 -13.37
C GLY A 164 7.96 -6.60 -12.44
N LYS A 165 7.33 -5.78 -11.58
CA LYS A 165 8.01 -4.78 -10.73
C LYS A 165 8.19 -5.20 -9.27
N LEU A 166 7.81 -6.43 -8.90
CA LEU A 166 7.84 -6.86 -7.49
C LEU A 166 9.22 -6.77 -6.87
N LEU A 167 10.22 -7.38 -7.52
CA LEU A 167 11.58 -7.45 -6.97
C LEU A 167 12.23 -6.08 -6.89
N GLU A 168 12.16 -5.33 -7.99
CA GLU A 168 12.75 -4.00 -8.10
C GLU A 168 12.19 -3.07 -7.01
N ARG A 169 10.86 -2.95 -6.94
CA ARG A 169 10.23 -2.02 -6.00
C ARG A 169 10.33 -2.50 -4.55
N THR A 170 10.27 -3.80 -4.28
CA THR A 170 10.48 -4.30 -2.92
C THR A 170 11.90 -4.06 -2.46
N ARG A 171 12.90 -4.30 -3.30
CA ARG A 171 14.31 -4.02 -2.98
C ARG A 171 14.56 -2.53 -2.73
N LYS A 172 13.89 -1.66 -3.48
CA LYS A 172 14.04 -0.21 -3.38
C LYS A 172 13.37 0.38 -2.12
N TYR A 173 12.15 -0.05 -1.81
CA TYR A 173 11.32 0.64 -0.82
C TYR A 173 11.12 -0.12 0.50
N ASN A 174 11.37 -1.42 0.54
CA ASN A 174 11.19 -2.22 1.74
C ASN A 174 12.53 -2.60 2.37
N THR A 175 12.90 -1.88 3.41
CA THR A 175 14.18 -2.07 4.11
C THR A 175 14.30 -3.41 4.84
N GLU A 176 13.18 -4.05 5.18
CA GLU A 176 13.18 -5.36 5.87
C GLU A 176 13.21 -6.52 4.87
N SER A 177 12.33 -6.48 3.86
CA SER A 177 12.18 -7.58 2.90
C SER A 177 13.08 -7.44 1.69
N GLY A 178 13.43 -6.20 1.30
CA GLY A 178 14.26 -5.92 0.13
C GLY A 178 15.57 -6.70 0.11
N PRO A 179 16.38 -6.69 1.18
CA PRO A 179 17.66 -7.40 1.22
C PRO A 179 17.55 -8.93 1.07
N VAL A 180 16.42 -9.50 1.45
CA VAL A 180 16.19 -10.96 1.43
C VAL A 180 15.38 -11.42 0.23
N MET A 181 14.90 -10.49 -0.61
CA MET A 181 14.15 -10.85 -1.83
C MET A 181 15.03 -11.58 -2.85
N ARG A 182 14.52 -12.70 -3.37
CA ARG A 182 15.12 -13.53 -4.43
C ARG A 182 14.14 -13.66 -5.58
N ASP A 183 14.61 -14.06 -6.73
CA ASP A 183 13.82 -14.10 -7.97
C ASP A 183 12.63 -15.08 -7.87
N TYR A 184 12.81 -16.21 -7.18
CA TYR A 184 11.74 -17.16 -6.95
C TYR A 184 10.58 -16.61 -6.08
N HIS A 185 10.79 -15.54 -5.32
CA HIS A 185 9.71 -14.88 -4.56
C HIS A 185 8.63 -14.22 -5.44
N THR A 186 8.79 -14.19 -6.74
CA THR A 186 7.71 -13.82 -7.68
C THR A 186 6.56 -14.82 -7.65
N LEU A 187 6.83 -16.05 -7.29
CA LEU A 187 5.85 -17.11 -7.06
C LEU A 187 5.59 -17.29 -5.56
N TRP A 188 4.58 -18.05 -5.23
CA TRP A 188 4.29 -18.52 -3.89
C TRP A 188 4.71 -19.97 -3.73
N PRO A 189 5.16 -20.43 -2.54
CA PRO A 189 5.30 -21.85 -2.30
C PRO A 189 3.93 -22.52 -2.37
N ILE A 190 3.90 -23.67 -3.03
CA ILE A 190 2.71 -24.53 -3.04
C ILE A 190 2.61 -25.17 -1.65
N PRO A 191 1.45 -25.11 -0.97
CA PRO A 191 1.28 -25.77 0.32
C PRO A 191 1.61 -27.27 0.21
N GLN A 192 2.43 -27.79 1.13
CA GLN A 192 2.85 -29.19 1.10
C GLN A 192 1.65 -30.15 1.08
N SER A 193 0.59 -29.81 1.80
CA SER A 193 -0.66 -30.62 1.80
C SER A 193 -1.31 -30.75 0.42
N ILE A 194 -1.12 -29.77 -0.47
CA ILE A 194 -1.64 -29.86 -1.85
C ILE A 194 -0.76 -30.80 -2.67
N ILE A 195 0.57 -30.73 -2.50
CA ILE A 195 1.52 -31.62 -3.15
C ILE A 195 1.24 -33.07 -2.73
N ASP A 196 1.12 -33.30 -1.41
CA ASP A 196 0.90 -34.65 -0.84
C ASP A 196 -0.46 -35.25 -1.23
N SER A 197 -1.45 -34.41 -1.45
CA SER A 197 -2.80 -34.83 -1.86
C SER A 197 -2.87 -35.21 -3.34
N ASN A 198 -1.88 -34.86 -4.15
CA ASN A 198 -1.87 -35.19 -5.55
C ASN A 198 -1.25 -36.58 -5.77
N THR A 199 -2.11 -37.58 -5.96
CA THR A 199 -1.69 -38.99 -6.17
C THR A 199 -1.65 -39.41 -7.64
N GLY A 200 -2.09 -38.53 -8.54
CA GLY A 200 -2.29 -38.87 -9.94
C GLY A 200 -1.08 -38.58 -10.88
N ALA A 201 -0.22 -37.65 -10.47
CA ALA A 201 0.95 -37.24 -11.26
C ALA A 201 1.99 -36.58 -10.35
N GLU A 202 3.22 -36.44 -10.82
CA GLU A 202 4.24 -35.65 -10.17
C GLU A 202 3.80 -34.21 -10.11
N PHE A 203 3.83 -33.60 -8.91
CA PHE A 203 3.48 -32.22 -8.67
C PHE A 203 4.59 -31.53 -7.88
N PRO A 204 5.63 -31.06 -8.56
CA PRO A 204 6.79 -30.47 -7.91
C PRO A 204 6.48 -29.13 -7.30
N GLN A 205 7.25 -28.77 -6.26
CA GLN A 205 7.27 -27.42 -5.69
C GLN A 205 7.82 -26.42 -6.72
N ASN A 206 7.42 -25.16 -6.58
CA ASN A 206 8.04 -24.06 -7.34
C ASN A 206 9.53 -23.97 -6.99
N GLU A 207 10.35 -23.69 -8.02
CA GLU A 207 11.80 -23.57 -7.86
C GLU A 207 12.16 -22.57 -6.75
N GLY A 208 13.08 -22.96 -5.88
CA GLY A 208 13.57 -22.13 -4.77
C GLY A 208 12.86 -22.34 -3.44
N TYR A 209 11.80 -23.16 -3.39
CA TYR A 209 11.05 -23.50 -2.16
C TYR A 209 11.24 -24.95 -1.73
#